data_de7bd97b5364af650824a66346f5c355
#
_entry.id   de7bd97b5364af650824a66346f5c355
#
_cell.length_a   1.000
_cell.length_b   1.000
_cell.length_c   1.000
_cell.angle_alpha   90.00
_cell.angle_beta   90.00
_cell.angle_gamma   90.00
#
_symmetry.space_group_name_H-M   'P 1'
#
loop_
_entity.id
_entity.type
_entity.pdbx_description
1 polymer ?
#
loop_
_entity_poly.entity_id
_entity_poly.type
_entity_poly.pdbx_seq_one_letter_code
_entity_poly.pdbx_strand_id
1 'polypeptide(L)'
;MITALMAAGMPMTAFAKPDWPSDTGIESEAGIVMDADSGAVLFGQNIHVQKAPASITKILTALVVIENSSLDDTITFSHDAVYNVEDGSGNKNSIEEGDTLSVRDCLYLL
;
A
#
# COMPACT_ATOMS: atom_id res chain seq x y z
N MET A 1 6.82 23.42 -59.78
CA MET A 1 7.36 23.51 -58.42
C MET A 1 6.71 22.42 -57.58
N ILE A 2 7.46 21.36 -57.27
CA ILE A 2 6.98 20.23 -56.45
C ILE A 2 7.59 20.45 -55.06
N THR A 3 6.75 20.75 -54.07
CA THR A 3 7.17 20.94 -52.69
C THR A 3 7.16 19.59 -52.00
N ALA A 4 8.30 19.02 -51.74
CA ALA A 4 8.50 17.80 -50.99
C ALA A 4 8.32 18.11 -49.48
N LEU A 5 7.24 17.54 -48.87
CA LEU A 5 6.98 17.61 -47.45
C LEU A 5 7.85 16.55 -46.75
N MET A 6 8.95 16.97 -46.10
CA MET A 6 9.72 16.09 -45.22
C MET A 6 8.97 15.87 -43.91
N ALA A 7 8.43 14.68 -43.73
CA ALA A 7 7.93 14.22 -42.46
C ALA A 7 9.12 13.88 -41.54
N ALA A 8 9.42 14.75 -40.58
CA ALA A 8 10.39 14.47 -39.51
C ALA A 8 9.82 13.38 -38.61
N GLY A 9 10.27 12.15 -38.77
CA GLY A 9 9.99 11.06 -37.85
C GLY A 9 10.67 11.34 -36.51
N MET A 10 9.88 11.57 -35.46
CA MET A 10 10.38 11.62 -34.10
C MET A 10 10.88 10.22 -33.71
N PRO A 11 12.10 10.09 -33.17
CA PRO A 11 12.56 8.81 -32.65
C PRO A 11 11.67 8.44 -31.44
N MET A 12 10.81 7.44 -31.62
CA MET A 12 10.17 6.77 -30.50
C MET A 12 11.26 5.99 -29.77
N THR A 13 11.69 6.45 -28.60
CA THR A 13 12.49 5.66 -27.68
C THR A 13 11.62 4.51 -27.18
N ALA A 14 11.75 3.34 -27.80
CA ALA A 14 11.23 2.11 -27.23
C ALA A 14 12.06 1.79 -25.98
N PHE A 15 11.48 1.97 -24.79
CA PHE A 15 12.06 1.41 -23.58
C PHE A 15 11.92 -0.11 -23.68
N ALA A 16 13.00 -0.78 -24.06
CA ALA A 16 13.06 -2.23 -23.97
C ALA A 16 12.94 -2.59 -22.48
N LYS A 17 11.98 -3.47 -22.15
CA LYS A 17 11.88 -4.07 -20.82
C LYS A 17 13.25 -4.68 -20.49
N PRO A 18 13.84 -4.36 -19.32
CA PRO A 18 15.07 -5.01 -18.91
C PRO A 18 14.90 -6.54 -18.97
N ASP A 19 15.97 -7.24 -19.36
CA ASP A 19 15.98 -8.70 -19.41
C ASP A 19 16.04 -9.25 -17.98
N TRP A 20 14.89 -9.23 -17.32
CA TRP A 20 14.73 -9.77 -15.98
C TRP A 20 14.72 -11.30 -16.05
N PRO A 21 15.25 -11.99 -15.03
CA PRO A 21 15.13 -13.44 -14.94
C PRO A 21 13.66 -13.85 -15.12
N SER A 22 13.40 -14.79 -16.01
CA SER A 22 12.04 -15.20 -16.39
C SER A 22 11.28 -15.94 -15.31
N ASP A 23 11.95 -16.29 -14.22
CA ASP A 23 11.37 -17.09 -13.13
C ASP A 23 11.69 -16.46 -11.78
N THR A 24 10.89 -15.50 -11.39
CA THR A 24 10.78 -15.02 -10.01
C THR A 24 9.52 -15.58 -9.38
N GLY A 25 9.22 -16.87 -9.63
CA GLY A 25 8.04 -17.51 -9.07
C GLY A 25 7.95 -17.28 -7.55
N ILE A 26 6.82 -16.74 -7.11
CA ILE A 26 6.50 -16.61 -5.69
C ILE A 26 5.48 -17.69 -5.31
N GLU A 27 5.56 -18.23 -4.09
CA GLU A 27 4.62 -19.22 -3.59
C GLU A 27 3.22 -18.65 -3.35
N SER A 28 3.12 -17.32 -3.17
CA SER A 28 1.86 -16.62 -3.00
C SER A 28 1.02 -16.62 -4.28
N GLU A 29 -0.31 -16.71 -4.15
CA GLU A 29 -1.21 -16.66 -5.30
C GLU A 29 -1.15 -15.34 -6.08
N ALA A 30 -0.82 -14.24 -5.42
CA ALA A 30 -0.68 -12.92 -6.03
C ALA A 30 0.48 -12.17 -5.41
N GLY A 31 1.10 -11.27 -6.18
CA GLY A 31 2.17 -10.42 -5.71
C GLY A 31 2.49 -9.32 -6.69
N ILE A 32 2.99 -8.21 -6.16
CA ILE A 32 3.42 -7.06 -6.94
C ILE A 32 4.68 -6.46 -6.34
N VAL A 33 5.62 -6.06 -7.19
CA VAL A 33 6.74 -5.20 -6.82
C VAL A 33 6.70 -3.97 -7.70
N MET A 34 6.74 -2.80 -7.07
CA MET A 34 6.72 -1.51 -7.76
C MET A 34 7.91 -0.67 -7.35
N ASP A 35 8.42 0.08 -8.29
CA ASP A 35 9.33 1.18 -7.99
C ASP A 35 8.54 2.33 -7.34
N ALA A 36 8.97 2.78 -6.17
CA ALA A 36 8.22 3.75 -5.37
C ALA A 36 8.25 5.17 -5.96
N ASP A 37 9.29 5.51 -6.72
CA ASP A 37 9.45 6.85 -7.27
C ASP A 37 8.71 7.00 -8.60
N SER A 38 8.80 6.01 -9.47
CA SER A 38 8.21 6.05 -10.81
C SER A 38 6.83 5.39 -10.91
N GLY A 39 6.44 4.56 -9.94
CA GLY A 39 5.25 3.73 -9.99
C GLY A 39 5.35 2.56 -10.98
N ALA A 40 6.51 2.31 -11.55
CA ALA A 40 6.71 1.22 -12.51
C ALA A 40 6.56 -0.14 -11.83
N VAL A 41 5.75 -1.02 -12.41
CA VAL A 41 5.62 -2.40 -11.94
C VAL A 41 6.82 -3.20 -12.43
N LEU A 42 7.65 -3.66 -11.50
CA LEU A 42 8.84 -4.47 -11.75
C LEU A 42 8.52 -5.96 -11.81
N PHE A 43 7.59 -6.41 -11.00
CA PHE A 43 7.05 -7.77 -10.97
C PHE A 43 5.55 -7.74 -10.72
N GLY A 44 4.80 -8.63 -11.36
CA GLY A 44 3.36 -8.75 -11.14
C GLY A 44 2.88 -10.16 -11.41
N GLN A 45 2.22 -10.75 -10.40
CA GLN A 45 1.53 -12.03 -10.50
C GLN A 45 0.10 -11.85 -10.03
N ASN A 46 -0.89 -12.13 -10.89
CA ASN A 46 -2.32 -11.98 -10.60
C ASN A 46 -2.73 -10.62 -10.01
N ILE A 47 -2.06 -9.53 -10.43
CA ILE A 47 -2.23 -8.19 -9.84
C ILE A 47 -3.59 -7.55 -10.06
N HIS A 48 -4.40 -8.09 -10.98
CA HIS A 48 -5.76 -7.63 -11.27
C HIS A 48 -6.85 -8.54 -10.70
N VAL A 49 -6.45 -9.61 -10.01
CA VAL A 49 -7.41 -10.53 -9.38
C VAL A 49 -7.79 -9.97 -8.00
N GLN A 50 -9.11 -9.84 -7.77
CA GLN A 50 -9.60 -9.40 -6.48
C GLN A 50 -9.31 -10.45 -5.41
N LYS A 51 -8.65 -10.03 -4.35
CA LYS A 51 -8.27 -10.86 -3.19
C LYS A 51 -8.68 -10.16 -1.90
N ALA A 52 -8.91 -10.95 -0.85
CA ALA A 52 -9.07 -10.41 0.51
C ALA A 52 -7.68 -9.93 0.99
N PRO A 53 -7.53 -8.64 1.32
CA PRO A 53 -6.22 -8.06 1.61
C PRO A 53 -5.66 -8.46 2.99
N ALA A 54 -6.48 -9.00 3.87
CA ALA A 54 -6.11 -9.30 5.26
C ALA A 54 -5.38 -8.10 5.90
N SER A 55 -4.26 -8.31 6.58
CA SER A 55 -3.51 -7.24 7.27
C SER A 55 -2.88 -6.19 6.34
N ILE A 56 -2.86 -6.39 5.02
CA ILE A 56 -2.44 -5.33 4.09
C ILE A 56 -3.37 -4.10 4.20
N THR A 57 -4.62 -4.29 4.60
CA THR A 57 -5.55 -3.19 4.91
C THR A 57 -4.98 -2.17 5.90
N LYS A 58 -4.10 -2.59 6.81
CA LYS A 58 -3.47 -1.71 7.80
C LYS A 58 -2.60 -0.62 7.17
N ILE A 59 -2.04 -0.86 6.00
CA ILE A 59 -1.29 0.15 5.24
C ILE A 59 -2.23 1.32 4.86
N LEU A 60 -3.42 1.01 4.36
CA LEU A 60 -4.43 2.03 4.03
C LEU A 60 -4.92 2.74 5.29
N THR A 61 -5.15 2.01 6.38
CA THR A 61 -5.53 2.59 7.67
C THR A 61 -4.48 3.58 8.14
N ALA A 62 -3.20 3.20 8.14
CA ALA A 62 -2.11 4.09 8.53
C ALA A 62 -2.03 5.33 7.65
N LEU A 63 -2.19 5.19 6.33
CA LEU A 63 -2.20 6.32 5.40
C LEU A 63 -3.31 7.31 5.73
N VAL A 64 -4.55 6.81 5.89
CA VAL A 64 -5.71 7.66 6.23
C VAL A 64 -5.50 8.39 7.56
N VAL A 65 -4.96 7.71 8.57
CA VAL A 65 -4.67 8.32 9.87
C VAL A 65 -3.62 9.43 9.73
N ILE A 66 -2.52 9.18 9.03
CA ILE A 66 -1.44 10.18 8.84
C ILE A 66 -1.92 11.41 8.06
N GLU A 67 -2.82 11.22 7.09
CA GLU A 67 -3.36 12.32 6.28
C GLU A 67 -4.41 13.16 7.01
N ASN A 68 -5.05 12.63 8.08
CA ASN A 68 -6.20 13.28 8.72
C ASN A 68 -5.97 13.64 10.19
N SER A 69 -4.81 13.36 10.76
CA SER A 69 -4.49 13.67 12.17
C SER A 69 -3.05 14.09 12.34
N SER A 70 -2.73 14.73 13.49
CA SER A 70 -1.37 14.95 13.91
C SER A 70 -0.85 13.71 14.67
N LEU A 71 0.41 13.35 14.46
CA LEU A 71 1.03 12.22 15.17
C LEU A 71 1.09 12.43 16.69
N ASP A 72 1.04 13.69 17.13
CA ASP A 72 1.08 14.07 18.55
C ASP A 72 -0.32 14.25 19.16
N ASP A 73 -1.39 14.08 18.37
CA ASP A 73 -2.76 14.05 18.88
C ASP A 73 -2.94 12.85 19.82
N THR A 74 -3.80 13.03 20.83
CA THR A 74 -4.11 12.00 21.82
C THR A 74 -5.44 11.35 21.50
N ILE A 75 -5.47 10.03 21.50
CA ILE A 75 -6.67 9.21 21.32
C ILE A 75 -7.04 8.60 22.67
N THR A 76 -8.33 8.70 23.05
CA THR A 76 -8.89 7.99 24.20
C THR A 76 -9.69 6.79 23.70
N PHE A 77 -9.40 5.62 24.22
CA PHE A 77 -10.08 4.39 23.82
C PHE A 77 -11.47 4.30 24.45
N SER A 78 -12.48 4.20 23.61
CA SER A 78 -13.86 4.01 24.04
C SER A 78 -14.13 2.55 24.41
N HIS A 79 -15.24 2.29 25.10
CA HIS A 79 -15.74 0.93 25.35
C HIS A 79 -15.84 0.10 24.07
N ASP A 80 -16.43 0.66 23.03
CA ASP A 80 -16.58 -0.03 21.74
C ASP A 80 -15.24 -0.40 21.10
N ALA A 81 -14.25 0.50 21.18
CA ALA A 81 -12.94 0.25 20.61
C ALA A 81 -12.19 -0.89 21.32
N VAL A 82 -12.50 -1.14 22.60
CA VAL A 82 -11.80 -2.16 23.40
C VAL A 82 -12.55 -3.48 23.41
N TYR A 83 -13.88 -3.46 23.52
CA TYR A 83 -14.68 -4.65 23.78
C TYR A 83 -15.55 -5.14 22.62
N ASN A 84 -15.86 -4.29 21.65
CA ASN A 84 -16.64 -4.67 20.46
C ASN A 84 -15.74 -5.03 19.26
N VAL A 85 -14.65 -5.74 19.53
CA VAL A 85 -13.75 -6.28 18.49
C VAL A 85 -14.11 -7.72 18.19
N GLU A 86 -13.92 -8.16 16.95
CA GLU A 86 -14.18 -9.53 16.54
C GLU A 86 -13.35 -10.53 17.35
N ASP A 87 -13.95 -11.68 17.67
CA ASP A 87 -13.26 -12.78 18.35
C ASP A 87 -11.99 -13.18 17.56
N GLY A 88 -10.86 -13.20 18.25
CA GLY A 88 -9.55 -13.53 17.66
C GLY A 88 -8.77 -12.35 17.06
N SER A 89 -9.37 -11.16 16.93
CA SER A 89 -8.63 -9.95 16.56
C SER A 89 -7.87 -9.31 17.74
N GLY A 90 -8.12 -9.76 18.90
CA GLY A 90 -7.51 -9.56 20.21
C GLY A 90 -6.70 -8.30 20.48
N ASN A 91 -7.15 -7.50 21.43
CA ASN A 91 -6.35 -6.51 22.14
C ASN A 91 -5.22 -7.21 22.93
N LYS A 92 -4.11 -7.52 22.26
CA LYS A 92 -2.94 -8.17 22.88
C LYS A 92 -2.08 -7.20 23.71
N ASN A 93 -2.39 -5.91 23.64
CA ASN A 93 -1.60 -4.86 24.25
C ASN A 93 -2.15 -4.41 25.60
N SER A 94 -3.18 -5.10 26.11
CA SER A 94 -3.82 -4.81 27.41
C SER A 94 -4.33 -3.35 27.51
N ILE A 95 -4.85 -2.80 26.42
CA ILE A 95 -5.49 -1.49 26.41
C ILE A 95 -6.85 -1.59 27.09
N GLU A 96 -7.14 -0.68 28.01
CA GLU A 96 -8.41 -0.60 28.74
C GLU A 96 -9.23 0.61 28.27
N GLU A 97 -10.54 0.57 28.56
CA GLU A 97 -11.42 1.71 28.33
C GLU A 97 -10.94 2.94 29.11
N GLY A 98 -10.83 4.07 28.44
CA GLY A 98 -10.32 5.31 29.01
C GLY A 98 -8.82 5.50 28.92
N ASP A 99 -8.06 4.49 28.49
CA ASP A 99 -6.64 4.65 28.21
C ASP A 99 -6.42 5.67 27.10
N THR A 100 -5.28 6.35 27.15
CA THR A 100 -4.90 7.35 26.17
C THR A 100 -3.52 7.08 25.60
N LEU A 101 -3.43 7.12 24.27
CA LEU A 101 -2.18 7.00 23.54
C LEU A 101 -2.05 8.12 22.51
N SER A 102 -0.83 8.45 22.11
CA SER A 102 -0.63 9.31 20.94
C SER A 102 -1.01 8.56 19.66
N VAL A 103 -1.39 9.32 18.61
CA VAL A 103 -1.61 8.74 17.27
C VAL A 103 -0.36 7.98 16.81
N ARG A 104 0.83 8.51 17.10
CA ARG A 104 2.11 7.86 16.81
C ARG A 104 2.19 6.46 17.44
N ASP A 105 1.89 6.35 18.73
CA ASP A 105 1.93 5.06 19.42
C ASP A 105 0.88 4.09 18.87
N CYS A 106 -0.32 4.59 18.58
CA CYS A 106 -1.38 3.78 17.95
C CYS A 106 -0.95 3.20 16.60
N LEU A 107 -0.21 3.97 15.79
CA LEU A 107 0.33 3.48 14.50
C LEU A 107 1.38 2.39 14.69
N TYR A 108 2.15 2.40 15.78
CA TYR A 108 3.08 1.30 16.09
C TYR A 108 2.37 0.04 16.61
N LEU A 109 1.15 0.18 17.14
CA LEU A 109 0.34 -0.94 17.62
C LEU A 109 -0.56 -1.55 16.53
N LEU A 110 -0.68 -0.88 15.38
CA LEU A 110 -1.50 -1.30 14.25
C LEU A 110 -0.96 -2.58 13.59
#